data_28079e86740db9cf3e543038252f8394
#
_entry.id   28079e86740db9cf3e543038252f8394
#
_cell.length_a   1.000
_cell.length_b   1.000
_cell.length_c   1.000
_cell.angle_alpha   90.00
_cell.angle_beta   90.00
_cell.angle_gamma   90.00
#
_symmetry.space_group_name_H-M   'P 1'
#
loop_
_entity.id
_entity.type
_entity.pdbx_description
1 polymer ?
#
loop_
_entity_poly.entity_id
_entity_poly.type
_entity_poly.pdbx_seq_one_letter_code
_entity_poly.pdbx_strand_id
1 'polypeptide(L)'
;MKVRSDVRSAGILGAVAGLTLLGVILAPARAGAQATNADQVTYAKHVQPILQRSCQNCHRPGALAPMPFMTYEDVRPWARSIKTKTAQREMPPWFIEKNVGIQKFKDDISLSDAEIATIGKWVDSGAPRGNPADAPPARVFKDADKWSFEPDLIVTSPLHTLKAVAADWYGLLDSSPTGLTEDRYIKAVEVKELRLKEDSAVKRKAGDLSLFVVHHAVITSNPRGGDDVISTQTGAEQQLPQYRKQRARYDGGNFMLTHEVGQNATFYHDDIGVKLGANSALTWDLHLHSIGVEMPFKIEVAFKLHPKGYKPKYVAGGGLESFLTFDLDIPQNEPNA
;
A
#
# COMPACT_ATOMS: atom_id res chain seq x y z
N MET A 1 32.31 -5.87 -62.16
CA MET A 1 33.22 -6.86 -62.78
C MET A 1 32.51 -8.21 -62.81
N LYS A 2 32.14 -8.64 -64.02
CA LYS A 2 31.53 -9.91 -64.35
C LYS A 2 32.45 -11.09 -64.11
N VAL A 3 31.91 -12.29 -63.78
CA VAL A 3 32.16 -13.64 -64.37
C VAL A 3 31.21 -14.57 -63.63
N ARG A 4 30.15 -15.12 -64.16
CA ARG A 4 29.87 -16.20 -65.15
C ARG A 4 30.86 -17.38 -65.06
N SER A 5 30.41 -18.58 -64.82
CA SER A 5 29.85 -19.64 -65.75
C SER A 5 29.92 -20.98 -65.04
N ASP A 6 29.17 -21.91 -65.19
CA ASP A 6 28.46 -22.76 -66.16
C ASP A 6 28.42 -24.19 -65.62
N VAL A 7 27.26 -24.78 -65.50
CA VAL A 7 26.63 -25.82 -66.29
C VAL A 7 27.41 -27.15 -66.51
N ARG A 8 26.82 -28.26 -66.10
CA ARG A 8 26.52 -29.52 -66.86
C ARG A 8 26.13 -30.63 -65.93
N SER A 9 24.89 -31.04 -65.88
CA SER A 9 24.16 -32.01 -66.75
C SER A 9 24.55 -33.47 -66.59
N ALA A 10 23.51 -34.27 -66.47
CA ALA A 10 23.28 -35.67 -66.76
C ALA A 10 23.49 -36.63 -65.60
N GLY A 11 22.52 -37.44 -65.29
CA GLY A 11 21.85 -38.47 -65.97
C GLY A 11 20.87 -39.25 -65.11
N ILE A 12 19.89 -39.62 -65.75
CA ILE A 12 18.70 -40.45 -65.70
C ILE A 12 18.89 -41.83 -65.11
N LEU A 13 17.76 -42.37 -64.64
CA LEU A 13 17.31 -43.78 -64.35
C LEU A 13 17.29 -44.10 -62.83
N GLY A 14 16.24 -44.44 -62.23
CA GLY A 14 15.07 -45.17 -62.64
C GLY A 14 14.44 -45.84 -61.44
N ALA A 15 13.17 -45.72 -61.37
CA ALA A 15 12.20 -46.78 -60.97
C ALA A 15 11.99 -47.17 -59.51
N VAL A 16 10.71 -47.18 -59.22
CA VAL A 16 9.90 -48.15 -58.42
C VAL A 16 9.54 -47.73 -57.01
N ALA A 17 8.34 -47.25 -56.94
CA ALA A 17 7.21 -47.60 -56.03
C ALA A 17 7.52 -48.21 -54.68
N GLY A 18 7.07 -47.50 -53.70
CA GLY A 18 6.86 -47.98 -52.34
C GLY A 18 6.01 -46.99 -51.56
N LEU A 19 4.65 -47.04 -51.79
CA LEU A 19 3.69 -46.36 -50.91
C LEU A 19 3.70 -47.06 -49.54
N THR A 20 4.38 -46.54 -48.59
CA THR A 20 4.14 -46.82 -47.17
C THR A 20 3.36 -45.65 -46.58
N LEU A 21 2.05 -45.83 -46.42
CA LEU A 21 1.22 -44.98 -45.59
C LEU A 21 1.72 -45.09 -44.13
N LEU A 22 2.49 -44.13 -43.70
CA LEU A 22 2.75 -43.90 -42.26
C LEU A 22 1.53 -43.17 -41.71
N GLY A 23 0.59 -43.93 -41.13
CA GLY A 23 -0.48 -43.38 -40.31
C GLY A 23 0.10 -42.70 -39.08
N VAL A 24 0.18 -41.36 -39.10
CA VAL A 24 0.42 -40.59 -37.89
C VAL A 24 -0.83 -40.71 -37.02
N ILE A 25 -0.77 -41.61 -36.05
CA ILE A 25 -1.74 -41.64 -34.94
C ILE A 25 -1.51 -40.39 -34.13
N LEU A 26 -2.30 -39.35 -34.37
CA LEU A 26 -2.46 -38.25 -33.42
C LEU A 26 -3.12 -38.83 -32.14
N ALA A 27 -2.31 -39.30 -31.22
CA ALA A 27 -2.77 -39.55 -29.88
C ALA A 27 -3.15 -38.18 -29.26
N PRO A 28 -4.38 -38.01 -28.77
CA PRO A 28 -4.72 -36.80 -28.05
C PRO A 28 -3.78 -36.75 -26.84
N ALA A 29 -2.98 -35.66 -26.75
CA ALA A 29 -2.24 -35.37 -25.56
C ALA A 29 -3.25 -35.26 -24.41
N ARG A 30 -3.38 -36.34 -23.64
CA ARG A 30 -4.08 -36.30 -22.38
C ARG A 30 -3.34 -35.23 -21.54
N ALA A 31 -3.95 -34.05 -21.39
CA ALA A 31 -3.62 -33.17 -20.34
C ALA A 31 -3.73 -33.98 -19.04
N GLY A 32 -2.58 -34.42 -18.54
CA GLY A 32 -2.52 -35.19 -17.30
C GLY A 32 -3.15 -34.35 -16.21
N ALA A 33 -4.35 -34.68 -15.80
CA ALA A 33 -4.90 -34.24 -14.54
C ALA A 33 -3.88 -34.71 -13.48
N GLN A 34 -3.07 -33.81 -12.96
CA GLN A 34 -2.18 -34.09 -11.88
C GLN A 34 -3.03 -34.59 -10.72
N ALA A 35 -2.90 -35.88 -10.39
CA ALA A 35 -3.56 -36.46 -9.23
C ALA A 35 -3.15 -35.61 -8.02
N THR A 36 -4.08 -34.87 -7.47
CA THR A 36 -3.86 -34.08 -6.27
C THR A 36 -3.77 -35.03 -5.12
N ASN A 37 -2.53 -35.32 -4.66
CA ASN A 37 -2.38 -35.96 -3.37
C ASN A 37 -3.11 -35.08 -2.34
N ALA A 38 -3.97 -35.68 -1.53
CA ALA A 38 -4.78 -34.96 -0.53
C ALA A 38 -3.94 -34.10 0.43
N ASP A 39 -2.65 -34.44 0.56
CA ASP A 39 -1.67 -33.75 1.42
C ASP A 39 -0.84 -32.67 0.71
N GLN A 40 -1.07 -32.45 -0.61
CA GLN A 40 -0.29 -31.47 -1.35
C GLN A 40 -0.71 -30.04 -1.01
N VAL A 41 0.27 -29.22 -0.60
CA VAL A 41 0.03 -27.79 -0.40
C VAL A 41 -0.18 -27.10 -1.75
N THR A 42 -1.34 -26.45 -1.92
CA THR A 42 -1.74 -25.78 -3.16
C THR A 42 -1.99 -24.30 -2.93
N TYR A 43 -1.92 -23.52 -4.01
CA TYR A 43 -2.24 -22.10 -3.97
C TYR A 43 -3.68 -21.85 -3.49
N ALA A 44 -4.67 -22.42 -4.18
CA ALA A 44 -6.07 -22.15 -3.94
C ALA A 44 -6.50 -22.42 -2.49
N LYS A 45 -6.11 -23.57 -1.95
CA LYS A 45 -6.55 -24.00 -0.63
C LYS A 45 -5.72 -23.40 0.52
N HIS A 46 -4.39 -23.26 0.31
CA HIS A 46 -3.50 -23.02 1.44
C HIS A 46 -2.80 -21.65 1.39
N VAL A 47 -2.39 -21.19 0.19
CA VAL A 47 -1.58 -19.96 0.08
C VAL A 47 -2.46 -18.74 -0.14
N GLN A 48 -3.52 -18.85 -0.95
CA GLN A 48 -4.40 -17.72 -1.25
C GLN A 48 -5.04 -17.10 0.00
N PRO A 49 -5.53 -17.86 1.01
CA PRO A 49 -6.04 -17.27 2.25
C PRO A 49 -4.99 -16.44 2.99
N ILE A 50 -3.74 -16.91 3.02
CA ILE A 50 -2.62 -16.20 3.64
C ILE A 50 -2.36 -14.88 2.90
N LEU A 51 -2.27 -14.93 1.56
CA LEU A 51 -2.04 -13.73 0.76
C LEU A 51 -3.19 -12.73 0.87
N GLN A 52 -4.43 -13.20 0.92
CA GLN A 52 -5.59 -12.34 1.11
C GLN A 52 -5.53 -11.57 2.42
N ARG A 53 -5.18 -12.23 3.51
CA ARG A 53 -5.09 -11.61 4.83
C ARG A 53 -3.91 -10.65 4.95
N SER A 54 -2.72 -11.09 4.52
CA SER A 54 -1.46 -10.46 4.91
C SER A 54 -0.78 -9.65 3.80
N CYS A 55 -1.16 -9.82 2.53
CA CYS A 55 -0.42 -9.25 1.41
C CYS A 55 -1.26 -8.35 0.50
N GLN A 56 -2.53 -8.71 0.23
CA GLN A 56 -3.34 -8.05 -0.79
C GLN A 56 -3.77 -6.62 -0.43
N ASN A 57 -3.64 -6.19 0.81
CA ASN A 57 -3.89 -4.78 1.15
C ASN A 57 -2.92 -3.86 0.40
N CYS A 58 -1.66 -4.29 0.25
CA CYS A 58 -0.63 -3.54 -0.47
C CYS A 58 -0.39 -4.07 -1.88
N HIS A 59 -0.42 -5.41 -2.08
CA HIS A 59 -0.17 -6.07 -3.36
C HIS A 59 -1.46 -6.22 -4.18
N ARG A 60 -1.99 -5.11 -4.67
CA ARG A 60 -3.16 -5.04 -5.55
C ARG A 60 -3.05 -3.87 -6.51
N PRO A 61 -3.79 -3.86 -7.63
CA PRO A 61 -3.82 -2.73 -8.54
C PRO A 61 -4.20 -1.43 -7.80
N GLY A 62 -3.47 -0.37 -8.06
CA GLY A 62 -3.72 0.93 -7.44
C GLY A 62 -3.26 1.08 -5.98
N ALA A 63 -2.63 0.05 -5.38
CA ALA A 63 -2.05 0.13 -4.04
C ALA A 63 -0.52 0.27 -4.07
N LEU A 64 0.10 0.29 -2.91
CA LEU A 64 1.51 0.63 -2.70
C LEU A 64 2.50 -0.30 -3.41
N ALA A 65 2.27 -1.61 -3.36
CA ALA A 65 3.24 -2.57 -3.86
C ALA A 65 3.24 -2.65 -5.40
N PRO A 66 4.43 -2.84 -6.02
CA PRO A 66 4.59 -2.76 -7.47
C PRO A 66 3.94 -3.92 -8.24
N MET A 67 3.76 -5.09 -7.59
CA MET A 67 3.15 -6.26 -8.20
C MET A 67 1.85 -6.63 -7.48
N PRO A 68 0.77 -6.95 -8.19
CA PRO A 68 -0.45 -7.47 -7.58
C PRO A 68 -0.28 -8.95 -7.19
N PHE A 69 -1.02 -9.39 -6.16
CA PHE A 69 -1.13 -10.79 -5.73
C PHE A 69 -2.61 -11.21 -5.64
N MET A 70 -3.41 -10.79 -6.63
CA MET A 70 -4.85 -11.04 -6.64
C MET A 70 -5.21 -12.41 -7.16
N THR A 71 -4.45 -12.92 -8.12
CA THR A 71 -4.70 -14.20 -8.80
C THR A 71 -3.49 -15.13 -8.69
N TYR A 72 -3.69 -16.41 -9.02
CA TYR A 72 -2.58 -17.35 -9.12
C TYR A 72 -1.55 -16.92 -10.17
N GLU A 73 -2.02 -16.40 -11.27
CA GLU A 73 -1.21 -15.93 -12.40
C GLU A 73 -0.34 -14.73 -11.97
N ASP A 74 -0.86 -13.84 -11.13
CA ASP A 74 -0.09 -12.72 -10.55
C ASP A 74 1.01 -13.23 -9.61
N VAL A 75 0.69 -14.22 -8.79
CA VAL A 75 1.55 -14.69 -7.69
C VAL A 75 2.63 -15.65 -8.16
N ARG A 76 2.29 -16.55 -9.09
CA ARG A 76 3.16 -17.66 -9.53
C ARG A 76 4.55 -17.21 -9.99
N PRO A 77 4.72 -16.14 -10.77
CA PRO A 77 6.03 -15.63 -11.17
C PRO A 77 6.92 -15.22 -9.99
N TRP A 78 6.31 -14.77 -8.89
CA TRP A 78 6.99 -14.26 -7.70
C TRP A 78 7.16 -15.30 -6.60
N ALA A 79 6.74 -16.54 -6.80
CA ALA A 79 6.69 -17.56 -5.76
C ALA A 79 8.01 -17.72 -4.99
N ARG A 80 9.16 -17.74 -5.69
CA ARG A 80 10.48 -17.84 -5.05
C ARG A 80 10.80 -16.63 -4.19
N SER A 81 10.52 -15.42 -4.70
CA SER A 81 10.74 -14.19 -3.95
C SER A 81 9.83 -14.11 -2.73
N ILE A 82 8.57 -14.52 -2.86
CA ILE A 82 7.62 -14.59 -1.74
C ILE A 82 8.18 -15.52 -0.66
N LYS A 83 8.61 -16.76 -1.03
CA LYS A 83 9.23 -17.69 -0.08
C LYS A 83 10.41 -17.05 0.65
N THR A 84 11.32 -16.43 -0.08
CA THR A 84 12.53 -15.82 0.50
C THR A 84 12.16 -14.69 1.45
N LYS A 85 11.33 -13.74 1.00
CA LYS A 85 10.97 -12.55 1.78
C LYS A 85 10.12 -12.88 3.03
N THR A 86 9.26 -13.89 2.95
CA THR A 86 8.48 -14.33 4.10
C THR A 86 9.34 -15.13 5.09
N ALA A 87 10.26 -15.95 4.62
CA ALA A 87 11.19 -16.68 5.48
C ALA A 87 12.14 -15.75 6.25
N GLN A 88 12.56 -14.66 5.62
CA GLN A 88 13.36 -13.60 6.23
C GLN A 88 12.54 -12.63 7.09
N ARG A 89 11.22 -12.78 7.11
CA ARG A 89 10.27 -11.87 7.78
C ARG A 89 10.36 -10.41 7.32
N GLU A 90 10.88 -10.17 6.12
CA GLU A 90 10.86 -8.87 5.47
C GLU A 90 9.48 -8.53 4.90
N MET A 91 8.66 -9.56 4.59
CA MET A 91 7.27 -9.44 4.14
C MET A 91 6.35 -10.41 4.91
N PRO A 92 5.18 -9.89 5.33
CA PRO A 92 4.74 -8.49 5.31
C PRO A 92 5.62 -7.63 6.23
N PRO A 93 5.68 -6.29 6.01
CA PRO A 93 6.48 -5.37 6.84
C PRO A 93 5.82 -5.18 8.21
N TRP A 94 6.05 -6.12 9.10
CA TRP A 94 5.55 -6.17 10.47
C TRP A 94 6.73 -6.51 11.39
N PHE A 95 7.42 -5.47 11.86
CA PHE A 95 8.69 -5.60 12.58
C PHE A 95 8.53 -5.60 14.09
N ILE A 96 7.32 -5.90 14.59
CA ILE A 96 7.08 -6.04 16.02
C ILE A 96 7.73 -7.34 16.48
N GLU A 97 8.57 -7.24 17.52
CA GLU A 97 9.26 -8.39 18.10
C GLU A 97 8.28 -9.40 18.66
N LYS A 98 8.41 -10.68 18.24
CA LYS A 98 7.53 -11.74 18.69
C LYS A 98 7.83 -12.14 20.12
N ASN A 99 6.78 -12.46 20.87
CA ASN A 99 6.85 -12.92 22.26
C ASN A 99 7.36 -11.88 23.27
N VAL A 100 7.40 -10.59 22.88
CA VAL A 100 7.73 -9.49 23.78
C VAL A 100 6.48 -8.65 24.02
N GLY A 101 6.15 -8.41 25.27
CA GLY A 101 5.02 -7.59 25.67
C GLY A 101 3.65 -8.15 25.26
N ILE A 102 2.68 -7.28 25.08
CA ILE A 102 1.32 -7.62 24.67
C ILE A 102 1.29 -7.89 23.16
N GLN A 103 0.92 -9.12 22.78
CA GLN A 103 0.93 -9.59 21.39
C GLN A 103 -0.47 -9.59 20.74
N LYS A 104 -1.38 -8.72 21.18
CA LYS A 104 -2.74 -8.60 20.64
C LYS A 104 -2.87 -7.27 19.92
N PHE A 105 -2.50 -7.26 18.66
CA PHE A 105 -2.59 -6.07 17.81
C PHE A 105 -3.84 -6.13 16.96
N LYS A 106 -4.47 -4.96 16.77
CA LYS A 106 -5.50 -4.79 15.77
C LYS A 106 -4.86 -4.89 14.38
N ASP A 107 -5.56 -5.58 13.48
CA ASP A 107 -5.15 -5.70 12.07
C ASP A 107 -3.73 -6.30 11.87
N ASP A 108 -3.33 -7.22 12.76
CA ASP A 108 -2.05 -7.94 12.66
C ASP A 108 -1.96 -8.71 11.32
N ILE A 109 -1.04 -8.26 10.47
CA ILE A 109 -0.75 -8.86 9.17
C ILE A 109 0.43 -9.82 9.21
N SER A 110 1.06 -10.03 10.36
CA SER A 110 2.21 -10.92 10.48
C SER A 110 1.88 -12.37 10.07
N LEU A 111 2.91 -13.11 9.70
CA LEU A 111 2.80 -14.53 9.39
C LEU A 111 3.27 -15.37 10.58
N SER A 112 2.52 -16.41 10.88
CA SER A 112 2.95 -17.47 11.79
C SER A 112 4.03 -18.33 11.12
N ASP A 113 4.81 -19.06 11.93
CA ASP A 113 5.82 -20.02 11.42
C ASP A 113 5.19 -21.10 10.54
N ALA A 114 3.97 -21.53 10.89
CA ALA A 114 3.21 -22.50 10.12
C ALA A 114 2.81 -21.97 8.74
N GLU A 115 2.43 -20.69 8.63
CA GLU A 115 2.10 -20.05 7.35
C GLU A 115 3.35 -19.86 6.48
N ILE A 116 4.47 -19.44 7.08
CA ILE A 116 5.76 -19.34 6.39
C ILE A 116 6.17 -20.72 5.85
N ALA A 117 6.06 -21.76 6.68
CA ALA A 117 6.36 -23.13 6.26
C ALA A 117 5.42 -23.62 5.14
N THR A 118 4.14 -23.23 5.18
CA THR A 118 3.16 -23.55 4.15
C THR A 118 3.54 -22.91 2.81
N ILE A 119 3.91 -21.63 2.81
CA ILE A 119 4.41 -20.94 1.61
C ILE A 119 5.68 -21.64 1.10
N GLY A 120 6.61 -21.98 1.99
CA GLY A 120 7.83 -22.69 1.63
C GLY A 120 7.54 -24.02 0.93
N LYS A 121 6.71 -24.87 1.53
CA LYS A 121 6.31 -26.17 0.97
C LYS A 121 5.62 -26.03 -0.39
N TRP A 122 4.75 -25.03 -0.52
CA TRP A 122 4.10 -24.75 -1.79
C TRP A 122 5.09 -24.44 -2.90
N VAL A 123 6.05 -23.58 -2.64
CA VAL A 123 7.08 -23.19 -3.62
C VAL A 123 7.97 -24.38 -3.97
N ASP A 124 8.42 -25.15 -2.97
CA ASP A 124 9.31 -26.30 -3.16
C ASP A 124 8.64 -27.45 -3.92
N SER A 125 7.33 -27.58 -3.83
CA SER A 125 6.54 -28.54 -4.64
C SER A 125 6.19 -28.06 -6.05
N GLY A 126 6.81 -26.95 -6.51
CA GLY A 126 6.59 -26.42 -7.86
C GLY A 126 5.45 -25.40 -7.94
N ALA A 127 4.99 -24.91 -6.81
CA ALA A 127 3.92 -23.92 -6.66
C ALA A 127 2.62 -24.31 -7.40
N PRO A 128 2.02 -25.47 -7.12
CA PRO A 128 0.83 -25.95 -7.78
C PRO A 128 -0.39 -25.06 -7.50
N ARG A 129 -1.24 -24.87 -8.52
CA ARG A 129 -2.47 -24.07 -8.40
C ARG A 129 -3.50 -24.72 -7.45
N GLY A 130 -3.68 -26.02 -7.56
CA GLY A 130 -4.76 -26.74 -6.88
C GLY A 130 -6.11 -26.57 -7.58
N ASN A 131 -7.16 -27.05 -6.89
CA ASN A 131 -8.52 -26.90 -7.39
C ASN A 131 -9.04 -25.48 -7.09
N PRO A 132 -9.47 -24.71 -8.10
CA PRO A 132 -10.03 -23.37 -7.88
C PRO A 132 -11.25 -23.33 -6.94
N ALA A 133 -12.00 -24.42 -6.86
CA ALA A 133 -13.16 -24.52 -5.95
C ALA A 133 -12.76 -24.52 -4.45
N ASP A 134 -11.50 -24.80 -4.13
CA ASP A 134 -10.99 -24.75 -2.76
C ASP A 134 -10.57 -23.31 -2.34
N ALA A 135 -10.58 -22.38 -3.29
CA ALA A 135 -10.19 -21.01 -3.03
C ALA A 135 -11.25 -20.27 -2.19
N PRO A 136 -10.82 -19.43 -1.23
CA PRO A 136 -11.76 -18.53 -0.59
C PRO A 136 -12.33 -17.52 -1.59
N PRO A 137 -13.50 -16.93 -1.32
CA PRO A 137 -14.03 -15.85 -2.13
C PRO A 137 -12.98 -14.76 -2.35
N ALA A 138 -12.91 -14.23 -3.57
CA ALA A 138 -12.00 -13.14 -3.88
C ALA A 138 -12.31 -11.92 -3.01
N ARG A 139 -11.28 -11.27 -2.49
CA ARG A 139 -11.45 -9.99 -1.80
C ARG A 139 -11.87 -8.93 -2.81
N VAL A 140 -12.91 -8.20 -2.46
CA VAL A 140 -13.33 -7.02 -3.21
C VAL A 140 -12.77 -5.80 -2.51
N PHE A 141 -11.96 -5.05 -3.22
CA PHE A 141 -11.48 -3.76 -2.77
C PHE A 141 -12.33 -2.68 -3.45
N LYS A 142 -12.69 -1.67 -2.71
CA LYS A 142 -13.33 -0.50 -3.31
C LYS A 142 -12.34 0.18 -4.24
N ASP A 143 -12.86 0.76 -5.31
CA ASP A 143 -12.06 1.55 -6.23
C ASP A 143 -11.35 2.68 -5.48
N ALA A 144 -10.16 3.04 -5.94
CA ALA A 144 -9.33 4.03 -5.25
C ALA A 144 -10.00 5.42 -5.15
N ASP A 145 -10.99 5.69 -6.01
CA ASP A 145 -11.79 6.91 -6.04
C ASP A 145 -12.99 6.88 -5.07
N LYS A 146 -13.33 5.72 -4.50
CA LYS A 146 -14.48 5.56 -3.59
C LYS A 146 -14.02 5.47 -2.14
N TRP A 147 -14.70 6.19 -1.26
CA TRP A 147 -14.49 6.11 0.19
C TRP A 147 -14.86 4.73 0.73
N SER A 148 -14.14 4.26 1.75
CA SER A 148 -14.42 2.99 2.43
C SER A 148 -15.75 2.99 3.19
N PHE A 149 -16.27 4.18 3.46
CA PHE A 149 -17.58 4.43 4.08
C PHE A 149 -18.25 5.63 3.39
N GLU A 150 -19.52 5.85 3.66
CA GLU A 150 -20.22 7.08 3.25
C GLU A 150 -19.82 8.21 4.20
N PRO A 151 -19.13 9.25 3.74
CA PRO A 151 -18.67 10.34 4.60
C PRO A 151 -19.82 11.23 5.06
N ASP A 152 -19.75 11.68 6.32
CA ASP A 152 -20.62 12.74 6.85
C ASP A 152 -19.98 14.12 6.69
N LEU A 153 -18.63 14.16 6.55
CA LEU A 153 -17.85 15.37 6.36
C LEU A 153 -16.59 15.04 5.55
N ILE A 154 -16.26 15.91 4.59
CA ILE A 154 -14.97 15.90 3.89
C ILE A 154 -14.32 17.26 4.07
N VAL A 155 -13.05 17.26 4.45
CA VAL A 155 -12.23 18.47 4.54
C VAL A 155 -11.08 18.34 3.56
N THR A 156 -10.90 19.35 2.73
CA THR A 156 -9.91 19.35 1.65
C THR A 156 -8.79 20.34 1.96
N SER A 157 -7.54 19.94 1.73
CA SER A 157 -6.38 20.81 1.87
C SER A 157 -6.36 21.91 0.79
N PRO A 158 -5.59 22.99 0.99
CA PRO A 158 -5.21 23.87 -0.10
C PRO A 158 -4.53 23.10 -1.24
N LEU A 159 -4.58 23.69 -2.44
CA LEU A 159 -3.82 23.18 -3.59
C LEU A 159 -2.32 23.35 -3.33
N HIS A 160 -1.57 22.30 -3.56
CA HIS A 160 -0.11 22.36 -3.62
C HIS A 160 0.38 21.75 -4.93
N THR A 161 1.52 22.22 -5.44
CA THR A 161 2.13 21.68 -6.66
C THR A 161 3.57 21.27 -6.36
N LEU A 162 3.85 19.98 -6.48
CA LEU A 162 5.19 19.46 -6.33
C LEU A 162 5.88 19.37 -7.70
N LYS A 163 7.12 19.85 -7.77
CA LYS A 163 7.93 19.79 -8.99
C LYS A 163 8.28 18.35 -9.36
N ALA A 164 8.49 18.11 -10.67
CA ALA A 164 8.83 16.79 -11.19
C ALA A 164 10.08 16.19 -10.54
N VAL A 165 11.09 17.00 -10.29
CA VAL A 165 12.33 16.63 -9.63
C VAL A 165 12.65 17.68 -8.57
N ALA A 166 12.61 17.28 -7.33
CA ALA A 166 12.96 18.11 -6.18
C ALA A 166 13.46 17.20 -5.06
N ALA A 167 14.18 17.76 -4.11
CA ALA A 167 14.40 17.09 -2.84
C ALA A 167 13.06 16.90 -2.12
N ASP A 168 13.01 15.94 -1.19
CA ASP A 168 11.83 15.74 -0.35
C ASP A 168 11.42 17.07 0.29
N TRP A 169 10.13 17.34 0.22
CA TRP A 169 9.55 18.55 0.77
C TRP A 169 8.87 18.24 2.10
N TYR A 170 9.22 19.01 3.10
CA TYR A 170 8.61 18.97 4.43
C TYR A 170 8.02 20.33 4.76
N GLY A 171 6.76 20.38 5.15
CA GLY A 171 6.17 21.67 5.47
C GLY A 171 4.69 21.61 5.81
N LEU A 172 4.18 22.79 6.14
CA LEU A 172 2.80 23.03 6.51
C LEU A 172 2.07 23.70 5.33
N LEU A 173 0.83 23.26 5.09
CA LEU A 173 -0.11 24.01 4.26
C LEU A 173 -1.05 24.81 5.17
N ASP A 174 -1.67 25.83 4.60
CA ASP A 174 -2.71 26.60 5.27
C ASP A 174 -3.84 25.72 5.78
N SER A 175 -4.41 26.06 6.92
CA SER A 175 -5.47 25.29 7.54
C SER A 175 -6.75 25.33 6.73
N SER A 176 -7.52 24.25 6.82
CA SER A 176 -8.84 24.13 6.18
C SER A 176 -9.93 24.02 7.25
N PRO A 177 -10.94 24.92 7.31
CA PRO A 177 -12.00 24.84 8.27
C PRO A 177 -12.86 23.60 8.11
N THR A 178 -13.27 22.98 9.22
CA THR A 178 -14.16 21.83 9.22
C THR A 178 -15.62 22.22 8.96
N GLY A 179 -15.99 23.45 9.21
CA GLY A 179 -17.39 23.90 9.14
C GLY A 179 -18.29 23.37 10.26
N LEU A 180 -17.75 22.66 11.25
CA LEU A 180 -18.53 22.16 12.38
C LEU A 180 -18.88 23.30 13.34
N THR A 181 -20.15 23.38 13.71
CA THR A 181 -20.67 24.36 14.70
C THR A 181 -20.83 23.76 16.09
N GLU A 182 -20.66 22.47 16.23
CA GLU A 182 -20.73 21.71 17.49
C GLU A 182 -19.65 20.65 17.55
N ASP A 183 -19.28 20.23 18.74
CA ASP A 183 -18.34 19.10 18.96
C ASP A 183 -18.98 17.81 18.42
N ARG A 184 -18.19 17.06 17.66
CA ARG A 184 -18.57 15.76 17.11
C ARG A 184 -17.52 14.70 17.48
N TYR A 185 -17.91 13.44 17.39
CA TYR A 185 -16.99 12.32 17.60
C TYR A 185 -16.85 11.51 16.31
N ILE A 186 -15.62 11.18 16.00
CA ILE A 186 -15.23 10.44 14.79
C ILE A 186 -15.41 8.94 15.04
N LYS A 187 -16.13 8.28 14.14
CA LYS A 187 -16.30 6.83 14.08
C LYS A 187 -15.31 6.18 13.12
N ALA A 188 -15.03 6.84 12.01
CA ALA A 188 -14.02 6.44 11.05
C ALA A 188 -13.46 7.65 10.33
N VAL A 189 -12.22 7.53 9.86
CA VAL A 189 -11.53 8.55 9.07
C VAL A 189 -10.78 7.88 7.92
N GLU A 190 -10.74 8.53 6.77
CA GLU A 190 -9.98 8.08 5.61
C GLU A 190 -9.34 9.26 4.90
N VAL A 191 -8.09 9.08 4.47
CA VAL A 191 -7.33 10.08 3.73
C VAL A 191 -7.18 9.65 2.28
N LYS A 192 -7.34 10.59 1.36
CA LYS A 192 -7.07 10.41 -0.05
C LYS A 192 -6.24 11.55 -0.62
N GLU A 193 -5.35 11.20 -1.50
CA GLU A 193 -4.63 12.15 -2.34
C GLU A 193 -5.39 12.33 -3.65
N LEU A 194 -5.78 13.57 -3.94
CA LEU A 194 -6.39 13.97 -5.20
C LEU A 194 -5.32 14.54 -6.11
N ARG A 195 -4.89 13.78 -7.10
CA ARG A 195 -4.03 14.27 -8.17
C ARG A 195 -4.86 14.99 -9.20
N LEU A 196 -4.47 16.22 -9.53
CA LEU A 196 -5.23 17.08 -10.44
C LEU A 196 -4.68 17.08 -11.87
N LYS A 197 -3.69 16.24 -12.14
CA LYS A 197 -3.14 16.01 -13.46
C LYS A 197 -3.11 14.52 -13.71
N GLU A 198 -3.65 14.11 -14.87
CA GLU A 198 -3.54 12.73 -15.29
C GLU A 198 -2.07 12.37 -15.55
N ASP A 199 -1.65 11.28 -14.95
CA ASP A 199 -0.33 10.73 -15.14
C ASP A 199 -0.36 9.63 -16.21
N SER A 200 -0.63 10.04 -17.45
CA SER A 200 -0.56 9.14 -18.61
C SER A 200 0.87 8.68 -18.91
N ALA A 201 1.88 9.33 -18.33
CA ALA A 201 3.29 9.08 -18.62
C ALA A 201 3.94 8.10 -17.64
N VAL A 202 3.42 7.92 -16.44
CA VAL A 202 3.95 6.96 -15.47
C VAL A 202 3.28 5.61 -15.68
N LYS A 203 3.69 4.92 -16.73
CA LYS A 203 3.54 3.46 -16.75
C LYS A 203 4.36 2.94 -15.59
N ARG A 204 3.67 2.42 -14.57
CA ARG A 204 4.32 1.72 -13.46
C ARG A 204 5.32 0.73 -13.99
N LYS A 205 6.60 0.97 -13.73
CA LYS A 205 7.61 -0.08 -13.85
C LYS A 205 7.63 -0.86 -12.54
N ALA A 206 7.83 -2.16 -12.63
CA ALA A 206 8.09 -2.97 -11.45
C ALA A 206 9.26 -2.35 -10.68
N GLY A 207 9.03 -1.96 -9.43
CA GLY A 207 10.03 -1.28 -8.60
C GLY A 207 9.81 0.22 -8.38
N ASP A 208 8.90 0.87 -9.08
CA ASP A 208 8.51 2.27 -8.80
C ASP A 208 7.66 2.32 -7.53
N LEU A 209 8.29 2.64 -6.42
CA LEU A 209 7.65 2.71 -5.10
C LEU A 209 6.83 3.99 -4.91
N SER A 210 7.01 4.99 -5.76
CA SER A 210 6.51 6.32 -5.54
C SER A 210 5.41 6.70 -6.52
N LEU A 211 4.21 6.23 -6.26
CA LEU A 211 3.02 6.72 -6.95
C LEU A 211 2.29 7.81 -6.18
N PHE A 212 2.72 8.06 -4.97
CA PHE A 212 2.09 9.00 -4.06
C PHE A 212 3.02 10.18 -3.87
N VAL A 213 2.49 11.37 -4.05
CA VAL A 213 3.18 12.62 -3.76
C VAL A 213 3.30 12.78 -2.24
N VAL A 214 2.25 12.39 -1.52
CA VAL A 214 2.22 12.44 -0.05
C VAL A 214 2.82 11.16 0.50
N HIS A 215 4.04 11.27 1.04
CA HIS A 215 4.70 10.15 1.72
C HIS A 215 4.17 10.00 3.14
N HIS A 216 4.14 11.11 3.91
CA HIS A 216 3.52 11.18 5.23
C HIS A 216 2.65 12.43 5.34
N ALA A 217 1.61 12.35 6.17
CA ALA A 217 0.87 13.52 6.59
C ALA A 217 0.51 13.39 8.08
N VAL A 218 0.84 14.40 8.85
CA VAL A 218 0.32 14.59 10.20
C VAL A 218 -0.76 15.66 10.14
N ILE A 219 -2.00 15.24 10.36
CA ILE A 219 -3.18 16.09 10.24
C ILE A 219 -3.76 16.27 11.63
N THR A 220 -3.83 17.51 12.09
CA THR A 220 -4.36 17.84 13.41
C THR A 220 -5.53 18.79 13.30
N SER A 221 -6.47 18.70 14.24
CA SER A 221 -7.53 19.69 14.37
C SER A 221 -7.13 20.77 15.37
N ASN A 222 -7.28 22.02 14.96
CA ASN A 222 -7.03 23.18 15.81
C ASN A 222 -8.37 23.85 16.15
N PRO A 223 -8.75 24.00 17.45
CA PRO A 223 -10.02 24.61 17.83
C PRO A 223 -10.10 26.11 17.55
N ARG A 224 -9.01 26.78 17.19
CA ARG A 224 -8.98 28.24 16.97
C ARG A 224 -8.99 28.67 15.51
N GLY A 225 -9.16 27.72 14.55
CA GLY A 225 -9.09 28.02 13.13
C GLY A 225 -7.75 28.68 12.77
N GLY A 226 -6.98 28.05 11.93
CA GLY A 226 -5.57 28.35 11.72
C GLY A 226 -5.23 29.67 11.03
N ASP A 227 -5.63 30.80 11.57
CA ASP A 227 -5.27 32.11 11.02
C ASP A 227 -3.76 32.42 11.05
N ASP A 228 -2.95 31.55 11.66
CA ASP A 228 -1.52 31.78 11.88
C ASP A 228 -0.59 30.75 11.22
N VAL A 229 -1.06 29.92 10.28
CA VAL A 229 -0.20 28.92 9.64
C VAL A 229 0.53 29.52 8.46
N ILE A 230 1.82 29.71 8.61
CA ILE A 230 2.72 30.06 7.49
C ILE A 230 3.24 28.76 6.88
N SER A 231 3.04 28.58 5.60
CA SER A 231 3.63 27.51 4.83
C SER A 231 5.16 27.65 4.81
N THR A 232 5.88 26.63 5.24
CA THR A 232 7.33 26.55 5.14
C THR A 232 7.71 25.55 4.05
N GLN A 233 8.74 25.84 3.26
CA GLN A 233 8.98 25.12 2.02
C GLN A 233 10.16 24.14 2.04
N THR A 234 10.93 24.02 3.10
CA THR A 234 12.10 23.13 3.11
C THR A 234 12.39 22.51 4.47
N GLY A 235 13.01 21.33 4.48
CA GLY A 235 13.43 20.64 5.70
C GLY A 235 14.38 21.47 6.58
N ALA A 236 15.20 22.34 5.98
CA ALA A 236 16.06 23.25 6.72
C ALA A 236 15.27 24.32 7.50
N GLU A 237 14.15 24.76 6.96
CA GLU A 237 13.28 25.77 7.60
C GLU A 237 12.51 25.19 8.79
N GLN A 238 12.27 23.87 8.83
CA GLN A 238 11.64 23.22 9.98
C GLN A 238 12.45 23.33 11.27
N GLN A 239 13.74 23.52 11.16
CA GLN A 239 14.64 23.70 12.30
C GLN A 239 14.67 25.15 12.79
N LEU A 240 14.03 26.08 12.08
CA LEU A 240 13.99 27.47 12.49
C LEU A 240 13.15 27.68 13.76
N PRO A 241 13.53 28.61 14.65
CA PRO A 241 12.80 28.87 15.88
C PRO A 241 11.32 29.23 15.68
N GLN A 242 10.97 29.90 14.59
CA GLN A 242 9.59 30.23 14.24
C GLN A 242 8.76 28.96 13.90
N TYR A 243 9.33 27.99 13.20
CA TYR A 243 8.65 26.73 12.92
C TYR A 243 8.36 25.94 14.19
N ARG A 244 9.34 25.86 15.11
CA ARG A 244 9.13 25.24 16.42
C ARG A 244 8.03 25.92 17.22
N LYS A 245 7.96 27.26 17.18
CA LYS A 245 6.90 28.05 17.84
C LYS A 245 5.53 27.80 17.21
N GLN A 246 5.47 27.62 15.89
CA GLN A 246 4.22 27.29 15.20
C GLN A 246 3.76 25.88 15.56
N ARG A 247 4.64 24.89 15.52
CA ARG A 247 4.30 23.51 15.90
C ARG A 247 3.86 23.40 17.35
N ALA A 248 4.50 24.12 18.28
CA ALA A 248 4.10 24.17 19.68
C ALA A 248 2.69 24.78 19.89
N ARG A 249 2.18 25.58 18.96
CA ARG A 249 0.80 26.10 19.02
C ARG A 249 -0.26 25.05 18.67
N TYR A 250 0.13 23.97 18.00
CA TYR A 250 -0.76 22.87 17.61
C TYR A 250 -0.80 21.73 18.64
N ASP A 251 0.00 21.80 19.70
CA ASP A 251 0.08 20.81 20.78
C ASP A 251 -1.18 20.75 21.67
N GLY A 252 -2.32 20.90 21.13
CA GLY A 252 -3.60 20.88 21.84
C GLY A 252 -4.79 20.56 20.95
N GLY A 253 -4.54 20.05 19.74
CA GLY A 253 -5.60 19.61 18.83
C GLY A 253 -6.41 18.46 19.44
N ASN A 254 -7.73 18.51 19.25
CA ASN A 254 -8.62 17.45 19.73
C ASN A 254 -8.50 16.16 18.91
N PHE A 255 -7.91 16.24 17.73
CA PHE A 255 -7.78 15.15 16.76
C PHE A 255 -6.39 15.19 16.14
N MET A 256 -5.78 14.03 16.01
CA MET A 256 -4.56 13.82 15.26
C MET A 256 -4.69 12.55 14.43
N LEU A 257 -4.31 12.65 13.18
CA LEU A 257 -4.21 11.55 12.25
C LEU A 257 -2.82 11.55 11.63
N THR A 258 -2.13 10.44 11.72
CA THR A 258 -0.94 10.19 10.91
C THR A 258 -1.34 9.34 9.72
N HIS A 259 -1.09 9.85 8.54
CA HIS A 259 -1.25 9.12 7.29
C HIS A 259 0.12 8.66 6.78
N GLU A 260 0.20 7.38 6.53
CA GLU A 260 1.33 6.70 5.89
C GLU A 260 0.87 6.10 4.58
N VAL A 261 1.76 6.02 3.60
CA VAL A 261 1.44 5.39 2.32
C VAL A 261 0.94 3.95 2.55
N GLY A 262 -0.28 3.67 2.08
CA GLY A 262 -0.92 2.36 2.23
C GLY A 262 -1.83 2.21 3.47
N GLN A 263 -1.79 3.13 4.43
CA GLN A 263 -2.69 3.19 5.57
C GLN A 263 -3.64 4.39 5.41
N ASN A 264 -4.72 4.21 4.67
CA ASN A 264 -5.60 5.31 4.30
C ASN A 264 -6.81 5.46 5.21
N ALA A 265 -7.32 4.39 5.82
CA ALA A 265 -8.54 4.43 6.62
C ALA A 265 -8.34 3.84 8.02
N THR A 266 -8.92 4.50 9.01
CA THR A 266 -8.99 4.04 10.40
C THR A 266 -10.43 3.98 10.85
N PHE A 267 -10.84 2.84 11.40
CA PHE A 267 -12.14 2.62 12.02
C PHE A 267 -11.94 2.49 13.52
N TYR A 268 -12.60 3.35 14.29
CA TYR A 268 -12.54 3.30 15.74
C TYR A 268 -13.58 2.33 16.29
N HIS A 269 -13.30 1.77 17.48
CA HIS A 269 -14.27 0.95 18.19
C HIS A 269 -15.47 1.81 18.61
N ASP A 270 -16.68 1.23 18.61
CA ASP A 270 -17.91 1.98 18.89
C ASP A 270 -17.96 2.63 20.30
N ASP A 271 -17.16 2.15 21.24
CA ASP A 271 -17.04 2.73 22.59
C ASP A 271 -16.04 3.91 22.66
N ILE A 272 -15.25 4.15 21.60
CA ILE A 272 -14.19 5.14 21.57
C ILE A 272 -14.68 6.39 20.83
N GLY A 273 -14.57 7.55 21.47
CA GLY A 273 -14.79 8.83 20.83
C GLY A 273 -13.47 9.59 20.60
N VAL A 274 -13.14 9.82 19.35
CA VAL A 274 -12.10 10.77 18.95
C VAL A 274 -12.79 12.09 18.64
N LYS A 275 -12.48 13.13 19.42
CA LYS A 275 -13.19 14.40 19.34
C LYS A 275 -12.73 15.23 18.14
N LEU A 276 -13.66 15.78 17.39
CA LEU A 276 -13.48 16.84 16.41
C LEU A 276 -14.26 18.05 16.88
N GLY A 277 -13.55 19.11 17.29
CA GLY A 277 -14.13 20.24 17.98
C GLY A 277 -14.97 21.17 17.07
N ALA A 278 -15.91 21.88 17.68
CA ALA A 278 -16.62 22.95 17.02
C ALA A 278 -15.65 24.05 16.55
N ASN A 279 -15.97 24.66 15.40
CA ASN A 279 -15.18 25.74 14.79
C ASN A 279 -13.70 25.41 14.63
N SER A 280 -13.36 24.11 14.48
CA SER A 280 -12.00 23.66 14.24
C SER A 280 -11.61 23.77 12.77
N ALA A 281 -10.31 23.82 12.52
CA ALA A 281 -9.71 23.67 11.21
C ALA A 281 -8.69 22.54 11.23
N LEU A 282 -8.49 21.88 10.10
CA LEU A 282 -7.42 20.90 9.93
C LEU A 282 -6.15 21.61 9.50
N THR A 283 -5.04 21.26 10.12
CA THR A 283 -3.68 21.64 9.72
C THR A 283 -3.01 20.46 9.01
N TRP A 284 -2.15 20.78 8.07
CA TRP A 284 -1.53 19.82 7.16
C TRP A 284 -0.02 19.89 7.29
N ASP A 285 0.58 19.00 8.07
CA ASP A 285 2.03 18.84 8.17
C ASP A 285 2.42 17.67 7.27
N LEU A 286 3.13 17.97 6.17
CA LEU A 286 3.31 17.04 5.06
C LEU A 286 4.79 16.74 4.80
N HIS A 287 5.05 15.48 4.48
CA HIS A 287 6.26 15.03 3.84
C HIS A 287 5.92 14.56 2.43
N LEU A 288 6.46 15.24 1.43
CA LEU A 288 6.16 15.03 0.02
C LEU A 288 7.37 14.50 -0.73
N HIS A 289 7.13 13.63 -1.69
CA HIS A 289 8.14 13.00 -2.50
C HIS A 289 7.87 13.20 -4.00
N SER A 290 8.89 13.66 -4.74
CA SER A 290 8.79 13.89 -6.19
C SER A 290 8.64 12.58 -6.95
N ILE A 291 7.70 12.54 -7.88
CA ILE A 291 7.34 11.33 -8.63
C ILE A 291 7.81 11.34 -10.10
N GLY A 292 8.70 12.26 -10.47
CA GLY A 292 9.23 12.38 -11.83
C GLY A 292 8.38 13.23 -12.78
N VAL A 293 7.20 13.69 -12.33
CA VAL A 293 6.33 14.62 -13.06
C VAL A 293 5.86 15.71 -12.12
N GLU A 294 5.67 16.92 -12.65
CA GLU A 294 5.07 17.99 -11.86
C GLU A 294 3.61 17.66 -11.59
N MET A 295 3.24 17.63 -10.31
CA MET A 295 1.96 17.18 -9.85
C MET A 295 1.26 18.21 -8.95
N PRO A 296 0.22 18.88 -9.44
CA PRO A 296 -0.72 19.59 -8.59
C PRO A 296 -1.63 18.58 -7.89
N PHE A 297 -1.77 18.72 -6.57
CA PHE A 297 -2.58 17.80 -5.76
C PHE A 297 -3.26 18.51 -4.60
N LYS A 298 -4.26 17.85 -4.04
CA LYS A 298 -4.89 18.15 -2.77
C LYS A 298 -4.98 16.87 -1.95
N ILE A 299 -5.18 17.02 -0.65
CA ILE A 299 -5.50 15.91 0.25
C ILE A 299 -6.93 16.10 0.71
N GLU A 300 -7.70 15.03 0.72
CA GLU A 300 -9.01 14.98 1.34
C GLU A 300 -9.01 14.07 2.55
N VAL A 301 -9.61 14.54 3.63
CA VAL A 301 -9.91 13.73 4.81
C VAL A 301 -11.41 13.60 4.93
N ALA A 302 -11.88 12.38 4.82
CA ALA A 302 -13.29 12.03 5.01
C ALA A 302 -13.52 11.50 6.42
N PHE A 303 -14.58 11.95 7.05
CA PHE A 303 -14.99 11.56 8.40
C PHE A 303 -16.34 10.88 8.37
N LYS A 304 -16.44 9.74 9.04
CA LYS A 304 -17.68 9.18 9.52
C LYS A 304 -17.84 9.59 10.97
N LEU A 305 -18.94 10.23 11.29
CA LEU A 305 -19.23 10.77 12.61
C LEU A 305 -20.22 9.90 13.35
N HIS A 306 -20.07 9.81 14.67
CA HIS A 306 -21.14 9.27 15.51
C HIS A 306 -22.36 10.18 15.47
N PRO A 307 -23.56 9.66 15.74
CA PRO A 307 -24.77 10.47 15.83
C PRO A 307 -24.60 11.66 16.80
N LYS A 308 -25.34 12.74 16.57
CA LYS A 308 -25.40 13.86 17.51
C LYS A 308 -25.82 13.39 18.90
N GLY A 309 -25.17 13.92 19.93
CA GLY A 309 -25.42 13.53 21.31
C GLY A 309 -24.77 12.21 21.75
N TYR A 310 -24.00 11.58 20.89
CA TYR A 310 -23.21 10.40 21.26
C TYR A 310 -22.26 10.73 22.42
N LYS A 311 -22.23 9.81 23.42
CA LYS A 311 -21.31 9.88 24.56
C LYS A 311 -20.38 8.70 24.53
N PRO A 312 -19.10 8.87 24.24
CA PRO A 312 -18.14 7.78 24.23
C PRO A 312 -17.93 7.24 25.64
N LYS A 313 -17.71 5.94 25.74
CA LYS A 313 -17.26 5.31 26.98
C LYS A 313 -15.79 5.66 27.29
N TYR A 314 -15.00 5.78 26.24
CA TYR A 314 -13.61 6.18 26.31
C TYR A 314 -13.36 7.32 25.33
N VAL A 315 -12.69 8.36 25.78
CA VAL A 315 -12.24 9.43 24.90
C VAL A 315 -10.80 9.16 24.54
N ALA A 316 -10.55 8.97 23.25
CA ALA A 316 -9.20 9.01 22.74
C ALA A 316 -8.88 10.45 22.33
N GLY A 317 -7.94 11.07 23.01
CA GLY A 317 -7.35 12.35 22.67
C GLY A 317 -5.89 12.11 22.33
N GLY A 318 -5.45 12.61 21.19
CA GLY A 318 -4.05 12.59 20.83
C GLY A 318 -3.44 13.98 21.02
N GLY A 319 -2.65 14.17 22.07
CA GLY A 319 -1.54 15.09 21.97
C GLY A 319 -0.39 14.32 21.32
N LEU A 320 0.27 14.89 20.35
CA LEU A 320 1.58 14.41 19.96
C LEU A 320 2.51 14.79 21.12
N GLU A 321 2.59 13.94 22.12
CA GLU A 321 3.76 13.96 22.98
C GLU A 321 4.91 13.44 22.13
N SER A 322 5.46 14.32 21.33
CA SER A 322 6.62 13.98 20.53
C SER A 322 7.81 13.89 21.47
N PHE A 323 8.32 12.70 21.65
CA PHE A 323 9.66 12.44 22.14
C PHE A 323 10.71 12.85 21.11
N LEU A 324 10.49 13.96 20.41
CA LEU A 324 11.50 14.57 19.56
C LEU A 324 12.51 15.25 20.48
N THR A 325 13.38 14.45 21.08
CA THR A 325 14.57 14.98 21.70
C THR A 325 15.68 15.01 20.66
N PHE A 326 16.22 16.19 20.41
CA PHE A 326 17.41 16.34 19.59
C PHE A 326 18.68 15.99 20.40
N ASP A 327 18.52 15.65 21.67
CA ASP A 327 19.57 15.27 22.59
C ASP A 327 19.71 13.74 22.73
N LEU A 328 18.97 12.98 21.90
CA LEU A 328 19.09 11.52 21.86
C LEU A 328 20.40 11.16 21.20
N ASP A 329 21.38 10.81 22.00
CA ASP A 329 22.65 10.23 21.57
C ASP A 329 22.54 8.70 21.66
N ILE A 330 22.48 8.06 20.52
CA ILE A 330 22.49 6.60 20.44
C ILE A 330 23.94 6.18 20.18
N PRO A 331 24.65 5.62 21.18
CA PRO A 331 26.03 5.20 20.99
C PRO A 331 26.16 4.17 19.86
N GLN A 332 27.15 4.34 19.04
CA GLN A 332 27.44 3.40 17.95
C GLN A 332 27.74 2.00 18.49
N ASN A 333 27.07 0.99 17.97
CA ASN A 333 27.19 -0.42 18.34
C ASN A 333 26.63 -0.82 19.72
N GLU A 334 25.80 0.03 20.34
CA GLU A 334 25.03 -0.38 21.51
C GLU A 334 23.67 -0.95 21.09
N PRO A 335 23.41 -2.25 21.29
CA PRO A 335 22.20 -2.89 20.79
C PRO A 335 20.94 -2.54 21.58
N ASN A 336 21.08 -1.89 22.76
CA ASN A 336 19.97 -1.55 23.66
C ASN A 336 20.12 -0.13 24.24
N ALA A 337 20.63 0.82 23.46
CA ALA A 337 20.73 2.20 23.89
C ALA A 337 19.37 2.90 23.94
#